data_bcf05e769064d5062b2542edd60c7acc
#
_entry.id   bcf05e769064d5062b2542edd60c7acc
#
_cell.length_a   1.000
_cell.length_b   1.000
_cell.length_c   1.000
_cell.angle_alpha   90.00
_cell.angle_beta   90.00
_cell.angle_gamma   90.00
#
_symmetry.space_group_name_H-M   'P 1'
#
loop_
_entity.id
_entity.type
_entity.pdbx_description
1 polymer ?
#
loop_
_entity_poly.entity_id
_entity_poly.type
_entity_poly.pdbx_seq_one_letter_code
_entity_poly.pdbx_strand_id
1 'polypeptide(L)'
;MVKKKRVPIVFEDDAVIVCEKPAGMPVQSDHTRDLDVLTTLKHHIFEEQAGEEEPYLTVVHRLDRPVGGLMVLAKTKEAAASLSKQIQEFE
;
A
#
# COMPACT_ATOMS: atom_id res chain seq x y z
N MET A 1 25.79 -0.35 6.66
CA MET A 1 24.57 -1.11 6.91
C MET A 1 23.38 -0.47 6.21
N VAL A 2 22.70 -1.24 5.41
CA VAL A 2 21.55 -0.71 4.66
C VAL A 2 20.36 -0.67 5.60
N LYS A 3 19.80 0.51 5.79
CA LYS A 3 18.56 0.63 6.54
C LYS A 3 17.39 0.23 5.66
N LYS A 4 16.58 -0.69 6.14
CA LYS A 4 15.34 -1.01 5.46
C LYS A 4 14.43 0.20 5.51
N LYS A 5 13.93 0.63 4.36
CA LYS A 5 12.92 1.67 4.33
C LYS A 5 11.64 1.10 4.90
N ARG A 6 11.02 1.87 5.77
CA ARG A 6 9.76 1.49 6.37
C ARG A 6 8.64 2.31 5.76
N VAL A 7 7.47 1.69 5.71
CA VAL A 7 6.25 2.37 5.32
C VAL A 7 5.39 2.46 6.59
N PRO A 8 5.40 3.62 7.26
CA PRO A 8 4.62 3.76 8.49
C PRO A 8 3.12 3.57 8.23
N ILE A 9 2.48 2.77 9.07
CA ILE A 9 1.04 2.52 8.98
C ILE A 9 0.36 3.47 9.94
N VAL A 10 -0.54 4.30 9.39
CA VAL A 10 -1.28 5.30 10.15
C VAL A 10 -2.58 4.73 10.67
N PHE A 11 -3.22 3.86 9.89
CA PHE A 11 -4.49 3.25 10.25
C PHE A 11 -4.64 1.94 9.47
N GLU A 12 -5.26 0.96 10.09
CA GLU A 12 -5.55 -0.32 9.43
C GLU A 12 -6.80 -0.94 10.05
N ASP A 13 -7.69 -1.44 9.19
CA ASP A 13 -8.82 -2.28 9.62
C ASP A 13 -8.95 -3.45 8.65
N ASP A 14 -10.10 -4.11 8.64
CA ASP A 14 -10.32 -5.28 7.78
C ASP A 14 -10.45 -4.93 6.30
N ALA A 15 -10.75 -3.69 5.99
CA ALA A 15 -11.04 -3.26 4.62
C ALA A 15 -9.95 -2.41 3.99
N VAL A 16 -9.26 -1.59 4.79
CA VAL A 16 -8.29 -0.63 4.27
C VAL A 16 -7.04 -0.55 5.14
N ILE A 17 -5.97 -0.09 4.53
CA ILE A 17 -4.75 0.27 5.25
C ILE A 17 -4.32 1.65 4.76
N VAL A 18 -4.06 2.55 5.70
CA VAL A 18 -3.57 3.90 5.41
C VAL A 18 -2.12 3.98 5.86
N CYS A 19 -1.26 4.42 4.98
CA CYS A 19 0.17 4.48 5.26
C CYS A 19 0.74 5.81 4.82
N GLU A 20 1.96 6.06 5.25
CA GLU A 20 2.75 7.18 4.78
C GLU A 20 3.81 6.66 3.82
N LYS A 21 3.71 7.07 2.56
CA LYS A 21 4.69 6.71 1.55
C LYS A 21 5.95 7.56 1.75
N PRO A 22 7.12 6.94 1.92
CA PRO A 22 8.36 7.69 1.95
C PRO A 22 8.65 8.33 0.60
N ALA A 23 9.21 9.54 0.63
CA ALA A 23 9.69 10.17 -0.59
C ALA A 23 10.77 9.29 -1.23
N GLY A 24 10.71 9.14 -2.54
CA GLY A 24 11.68 8.33 -3.27
C GLY A 24 11.33 6.86 -3.40
N MET A 25 10.36 6.35 -2.64
CA MET A 25 9.91 4.97 -2.76
C MET A 25 8.77 4.88 -3.77
N PRO A 26 8.84 3.98 -4.76
CA PRO A 26 7.72 3.80 -5.69
C PRO A 26 6.55 3.14 -4.99
N VAL A 27 5.33 3.45 -5.47
CA VAL A 27 4.12 2.79 -4.98
C VAL A 27 4.14 1.32 -5.38
N GLN A 28 4.45 1.06 -6.63
CA GLN A 28 4.53 -0.28 -7.17
C GLN A 28 5.68 -0.31 -8.17
N SER A 29 6.64 -1.19 -7.94
CA SER A 29 7.82 -1.30 -8.80
C SER A 29 7.63 -2.37 -9.85
N ASP A 30 8.14 -2.10 -11.06
CA ASP A 30 8.22 -3.09 -12.12
C ASP A 30 9.45 -3.99 -11.96
N HIS A 31 10.35 -3.62 -11.07
CA HIS A 31 11.59 -4.36 -10.84
C HIS A 31 11.58 -5.01 -9.47
N THR A 32 11.90 -6.29 -9.43
CA THR A 32 11.87 -7.08 -8.19
C THR A 32 12.89 -6.63 -7.14
N ARG A 33 13.86 -5.84 -7.52
CA ARG A 33 14.91 -5.37 -6.61
C ARG A 33 14.54 -4.12 -5.85
N ASP A 34 13.58 -3.36 -6.35
CA ASP A 34 13.19 -2.12 -5.70
C ASP A 34 12.14 -2.40 -4.64
N LEU A 35 12.36 -1.83 -3.46
CA LEU A 35 11.32 -1.83 -2.43
C LEU A 35 10.21 -0.88 -2.87
N ASP A 36 8.98 -1.32 -2.71
CA ASP A 36 7.83 -0.48 -3.00
C ASP A 36 6.80 -0.59 -1.89
N VAL A 37 5.85 0.33 -1.89
CA VAL A 37 4.82 0.41 -0.86
C VAL A 37 3.97 -0.85 -0.86
N LEU A 38 3.52 -1.26 -2.04
CA LEU A 38 2.61 -2.41 -2.17
C LEU A 38 3.23 -3.69 -1.62
N THR A 39 4.45 -4.01 -2.04
CA THR A 39 5.13 -5.23 -1.59
C THR A 39 5.41 -5.20 -0.09
N THR A 40 5.85 -4.05 0.42
CA THR A 40 6.13 -3.89 1.84
C THR A 40 4.88 -4.14 2.68
N LEU A 41 3.76 -3.58 2.27
CA LEU A 41 2.51 -3.75 3.00
C LEU A 41 1.92 -5.15 2.85
N LYS A 42 2.09 -5.79 1.69
CA LYS A 42 1.69 -7.20 1.53
C LYS A 42 2.44 -8.10 2.49
N HIS A 43 3.73 -7.86 2.67
CA HIS A 43 4.54 -8.59 3.64
C HIS A 43 4.01 -8.44 5.05
N HIS A 44 3.67 -7.21 5.42
CA HIS A 44 3.10 -6.91 6.74
C HIS A 44 1.81 -7.71 6.97
N ILE A 45 0.90 -7.70 6.01
CA ILE A 45 -0.38 -8.40 6.12
C ILE A 45 -0.15 -9.92 6.17
N PHE A 46 0.73 -10.42 5.33
CA PHE A 46 1.07 -11.85 5.26
C PHE A 46 1.59 -12.35 6.61
N GLU A 47 2.44 -11.59 7.26
CA GLU A 47 2.95 -11.95 8.58
C GLU A 47 1.85 -11.96 9.63
N GLU A 48 0.93 -11.00 9.57
CA GLU A 48 -0.20 -10.94 10.51
C GLU A 48 -1.14 -12.13 10.35
N GLN A 49 -1.25 -12.66 9.14
CA GLN A 49 -2.10 -13.82 8.84
C GLN A 49 -1.39 -15.16 9.08
N ALA A 50 -0.24 -15.13 9.73
CA ALA A 50 0.58 -16.31 9.96
C ALA A 50 1.02 -17.03 8.67
N GLY A 51 1.06 -16.31 7.56
CA GLY A 51 1.61 -16.81 6.31
C GLY A 51 0.75 -17.84 5.58
N GLU A 52 -0.55 -17.87 5.81
CA GLU A 52 -1.41 -18.90 5.23
C GLU A 52 -1.77 -18.65 3.77
N GLU A 53 -2.00 -17.40 3.39
CA GLU A 53 -2.41 -17.06 2.04
C GLU A 53 -1.75 -15.77 1.58
N GLU A 54 -1.59 -15.62 0.26
CA GLU A 54 -1.16 -14.36 -0.30
C GLU A 54 -2.24 -13.31 -0.07
N PRO A 55 -1.92 -12.20 0.61
CA PRO A 55 -2.94 -11.21 0.93
C PRO A 55 -3.38 -10.46 -0.31
N TYR A 56 -4.68 -10.15 -0.36
CA TYR A 56 -5.19 -9.21 -1.33
C TYR A 56 -4.86 -7.80 -0.85
N LEU A 57 -4.24 -7.03 -1.73
CA LEU A 57 -3.96 -5.63 -1.46
C LEU A 57 -3.85 -4.92 -2.79
N THR A 58 -4.59 -3.84 -2.95
CA THR A 58 -4.56 -3.11 -4.22
C THR A 58 -4.46 -1.61 -4.00
N VAL A 59 -3.80 -0.97 -4.94
CA VAL A 59 -3.61 0.47 -4.97
C VAL A 59 -4.82 1.10 -5.64
N VAL A 60 -5.43 2.08 -4.97
CA VAL A 60 -6.60 2.79 -5.51
C VAL A 60 -6.25 4.19 -6.01
N HIS A 61 -5.09 4.69 -5.62
CA HIS A 61 -4.51 5.93 -6.15
C HIS A 61 -3.01 5.88 -5.99
N ARG A 62 -2.30 6.74 -6.71
CA ARG A 62 -0.84 6.74 -6.70
C ARG A 62 -0.28 8.09 -6.33
N LEU A 63 0.87 8.07 -5.67
CA LEU A 63 1.74 9.21 -5.53
C LEU A 63 2.98 8.96 -6.36
N ASP A 64 3.48 9.99 -7.04
CA ASP A 64 4.70 9.86 -7.83
C ASP A 64 5.88 9.45 -6.93
N ARG A 65 6.82 8.72 -7.49
CA ARG A 65 7.95 8.18 -6.74
C ARG A 65 8.64 9.20 -5.83
N PRO A 66 8.98 10.43 -6.31
CA PRO A 66 9.67 11.38 -5.43
C PRO A 66 8.77 12.00 -4.36
N VAL A 67 7.46 11.83 -4.47
CA VAL A 67 6.51 12.47 -3.55
C VAL A 67 6.23 11.56 -2.37
N GLY A 68 6.37 12.12 -1.15
CA GLY A 68 5.92 11.45 0.07
C GLY A 68 4.53 11.92 0.46
N GLY A 69 3.83 11.12 1.25
CA GLY A 69 2.51 11.50 1.75
C GLY A 69 1.65 10.32 2.10
N LEU A 70 0.44 10.62 2.53
CA LEU A 70 -0.52 9.60 2.94
C LEU A 70 -1.13 8.90 1.74
N MET A 71 -1.27 7.59 1.86
CA MET A 71 -1.92 6.75 0.86
C MET A 71 -2.88 5.79 1.54
N VAL A 72 -3.98 5.47 0.85
CA VAL A 72 -4.88 4.42 1.26
C VAL A 72 -4.83 3.28 0.24
N LEU A 73 -4.78 2.04 0.74
CA LEU A 73 -4.83 0.85 -0.08
C LEU A 73 -6.00 -0.01 0.39
N ALA A 74 -6.59 -0.74 -0.54
CA ALA A 74 -7.74 -1.59 -0.23
C ALA A 74 -7.30 -3.01 0.08
N LYS A 75 -7.83 -3.56 1.16
CA LYS A 75 -7.54 -4.94 1.58
C LYS A 75 -8.59 -5.92 1.07
N THR A 76 -9.69 -5.41 0.51
CA THR A 76 -10.75 -6.23 -0.09
C THR A 76 -11.15 -5.67 -1.45
N LYS A 77 -11.75 -6.52 -2.28
CA LYS A 77 -12.24 -6.09 -3.59
C LYS A 77 -13.37 -5.08 -3.45
N GLU A 78 -14.22 -5.25 -2.46
CA GLU A 78 -15.33 -4.33 -2.18
C GLU A 78 -14.81 -2.95 -1.79
N ALA A 79 -13.82 -2.91 -0.92
CA ALA A 79 -13.20 -1.65 -0.54
C ALA A 79 -12.51 -0.98 -1.73
N ALA A 80 -11.84 -1.76 -2.57
CA ALA A 80 -11.19 -1.23 -3.76
C ALA A 80 -12.19 -0.56 -4.70
N ALA A 81 -13.32 -1.20 -4.95
CA ALA A 81 -14.36 -0.66 -5.81
C ALA A 81 -14.95 0.63 -5.22
N SER A 82 -15.25 0.60 -3.93
CA SER A 82 -15.83 1.76 -3.24
C SER A 82 -14.89 2.96 -3.25
N LEU A 83 -13.62 2.74 -2.89
CA LEU A 83 -12.64 3.82 -2.85
C LEU A 83 -12.34 4.38 -4.23
N SER A 84 -12.23 3.52 -5.24
CA SER A 84 -11.99 3.96 -6.61
C SER A 84 -13.12 4.86 -7.11
N LYS A 85 -14.36 4.48 -6.79
CA LYS A 85 -15.52 5.29 -7.16
C LYS A 85 -15.51 6.64 -6.47
N GLN A 86 -15.23 6.66 -5.16
CA GLN A 86 -15.17 7.91 -4.40
C GLN A 86 -14.09 8.84 -4.93
N ILE A 87 -12.93 8.31 -5.26
CA ILE A 87 -11.84 9.11 -5.80
C ILE A 87 -12.23 9.71 -7.14
N GLN A 88 -12.88 8.94 -8.01
CA GLN A 88 -13.34 9.44 -9.30
C GLN A 88 -14.36 10.56 -9.16
N GLU A 89 -15.23 10.49 -8.16
CA GLU A 89 -16.25 11.51 -7.93
C GLU A 89 -15.66 12.85 -7.50
N PHE A 90 -14.44 12.86 -6.95
CA PHE A 90 -13.78 14.08 -6.52
C PHE A 90 -12.86 14.71 -7.58
N GLU A 91 -12.69 14.08 -8.70
CA GLU A 91 -11.88 14.63 -9.80
C GLU A 91 -12.68 15.54 -10.76
#